data_f7949313415a6b3833a0b2efc3a98af2
#
_entry.id   f7949313415a6b3833a0b2efc3a98af2
#
_cell.length_a   1.000
_cell.length_b   1.000
_cell.length_c   1.000
_cell.angle_alpha   90.00
_cell.angle_beta   90.00
_cell.angle_gamma   90.00
#
_symmetry.space_group_name_H-M   'P 1'
#
loop_
_entity.id
_entity.type
_entity.pdbx_description
1 polymer ?
#
loop_
_entity_poly.entity_id
_entity_poly.type
_entity_poly.pdbx_seq_one_letter_code
_entity_poly.pdbx_strand_id
1 'polypeptide(L)'
;MNAAVYDSKDSQDFIVADLSLADWGRKELNIAETEMPGLMQTREEYKTQQPLKGARIAGSLHMTIQTGVLIETLTALGADVRWASCNIFSTQDHAAAAIAKAGTPVFAFKGESLDEYWEFSHRIFEWPNGEFANMILDDGGDATLLLILGSKAEKDRSVIAKPTNEEEIALYKSIERHLDADPTWYSTRLAHIKGVTEETTTGVHRLYQMEKEGRLPFPAINVNDSVTKSKFDNLYGCRESLVDGIKRATDVMIAGKIAVVAGYGDVGKGCAQSLRGLGATVWVTEIDPICALQAAMEGYRVVTMEYAADKADIFVTATGNFHVIGHDHLKAMRNNAIVCNIGHFDSEIDIASTRQYTWENIKPQVDHIIFPDGKRVILLAEGRLVNLGCATGHPSFVMSNSFTNQTLAQIELFTEGAKYENKVYVLPKHLDEKVARLHLARIGVDLTVLSDEQAGYIGVDKNGPFKPNHYRY
;
A
#
# COMPACT_ATOMS: atom_id res chain seq x y z
N MET A 1 5.02 26.12 -6.89
CA MET A 1 5.55 25.94 -5.53
C MET A 1 4.75 26.84 -4.60
N ASN A 2 3.71 26.32 -4.01
CA ASN A 2 3.03 26.98 -2.89
C ASN A 2 3.50 26.25 -1.64
N ALA A 3 4.40 26.89 -0.88
CA ALA A 3 4.72 26.43 0.46
C ALA A 3 3.44 26.55 1.29
N ALA A 4 2.95 25.43 1.82
CA ALA A 4 1.90 25.45 2.81
C ALA A 4 2.39 26.27 3.99
N VAL A 5 1.71 27.37 4.29
CA VAL A 5 2.04 28.23 5.42
C VAL A 5 1.56 27.52 6.67
N TYR A 6 2.51 26.99 7.45
CA TYR A 6 2.25 26.49 8.79
C TYR A 6 1.87 27.65 9.70
N ASP A 7 0.59 27.89 9.89
CA ASP A 7 0.14 28.81 10.95
C ASP A 7 -0.08 28.01 12.24
N SER A 8 0.90 28.08 13.14
CA SER A 8 0.90 27.42 14.44
C SER A 8 -0.12 28.00 15.44
N LYS A 9 -1.08 28.80 14.98
CA LYS A 9 -2.05 29.51 15.83
C LYS A 9 -3.50 29.05 15.71
N ASP A 10 -3.83 28.21 14.71
CA ASP A 10 -5.16 27.62 14.65
C ASP A 10 -5.11 26.19 15.22
N SER A 11 -5.97 25.94 16.19
CA SER A 11 -6.12 24.72 16.99
C SER A 11 -6.70 23.54 16.18
N GLN A 12 -6.34 23.39 14.89
CA GLN A 12 -6.88 22.34 14.05
C GLN A 12 -5.92 21.14 14.06
N ASP A 13 -6.45 19.97 14.46
CA ASP A 13 -5.68 18.73 14.57
C ASP A 13 -5.65 17.97 13.23
N PHE A 14 -5.23 18.64 12.15
CA PHE A 14 -5.00 18.05 10.82
C PHE A 14 -4.05 18.93 9.99
N ILE A 15 -3.44 18.32 8.96
CA ILE A 15 -2.64 18.99 7.92
C ILE A 15 -3.06 18.44 6.57
N VAL A 16 -3.68 19.26 5.73
CA VAL A 16 -4.11 18.89 4.38
C VAL A 16 -3.77 20.02 3.40
N ALA A 17 -3.67 19.74 2.11
CA ALA A 17 -3.28 20.73 1.11
C ALA A 17 -4.26 21.91 1.02
N ASP A 18 -5.56 21.63 0.96
CA ASP A 18 -6.62 22.63 0.80
C ASP A 18 -7.96 22.07 1.30
N LEU A 19 -8.44 22.60 2.43
CA LEU A 19 -9.70 22.18 3.03
C LEU A 19 -10.93 22.52 2.16
N SER A 20 -10.82 23.46 1.24
CA SER A 20 -11.91 23.83 0.31
C SER A 20 -12.29 22.70 -0.66
N LEU A 21 -11.40 21.71 -0.86
CA LEU A 21 -11.64 20.52 -1.68
C LEU A 21 -12.58 19.49 -1.02
N ALA A 22 -12.95 19.68 0.24
CA ALA A 22 -13.72 18.70 1.01
C ALA A 22 -15.09 18.35 0.40
N ASP A 23 -15.78 19.31 -0.18
CA ASP A 23 -17.10 19.06 -0.79
C ASP A 23 -17.00 18.24 -2.07
N TRP A 24 -15.91 18.39 -2.83
CA TRP A 24 -15.60 17.50 -3.94
C TRP A 24 -15.25 16.09 -3.42
N GLY A 25 -14.34 16.00 -2.47
CA GLY A 25 -13.98 14.72 -1.86
C GLY A 25 -15.19 13.94 -1.34
N ARG A 26 -16.14 14.63 -0.68
CA ARG A 26 -17.38 13.99 -0.20
C ARG A 26 -18.20 13.37 -1.33
N LYS A 27 -18.30 14.03 -2.47
CA LYS A 27 -19.04 13.50 -3.64
C LYS A 27 -18.38 12.22 -4.18
N GLU A 28 -17.06 12.18 -4.25
CA GLU A 28 -16.34 10.99 -4.69
C GLU A 28 -16.39 9.86 -3.65
N LEU A 29 -16.32 10.16 -2.35
CA LEU A 29 -16.56 9.19 -1.28
C LEU A 29 -17.95 8.53 -1.41
N ASN A 30 -18.99 9.31 -1.70
CA ASN A 30 -20.34 8.79 -1.89
C ASN A 30 -20.42 7.85 -3.12
N ILE A 31 -19.66 8.12 -4.19
CA ILE A 31 -19.55 7.19 -5.33
C ILE A 31 -18.82 5.92 -4.91
N ALA A 32 -17.69 6.04 -4.22
CA ALA A 32 -16.89 4.90 -3.78
C ALA A 32 -17.69 3.96 -2.86
N GLU A 33 -18.49 4.48 -1.95
CA GLU A 33 -19.38 3.69 -1.08
C GLU A 33 -20.31 2.76 -1.88
N THR A 34 -20.80 3.21 -3.05
CA THR A 34 -21.66 2.37 -3.91
C THR A 34 -20.91 1.20 -4.55
N GLU A 35 -19.59 1.30 -4.66
CA GLU A 35 -18.70 0.30 -5.27
C GLU A 35 -17.89 -0.50 -4.22
N MET A 36 -18.13 -0.27 -2.91
CA MET A 36 -17.45 -0.94 -1.81
C MET A 36 -18.41 -1.77 -0.94
N PRO A 37 -19.12 -2.76 -1.54
CA PRO A 37 -20.23 -3.44 -0.87
C PRO A 37 -19.83 -4.21 0.37
N GLY A 38 -18.67 -4.87 0.37
CA GLY A 38 -18.20 -5.64 1.52
C GLY A 38 -17.90 -4.75 2.71
N LEU A 39 -17.24 -3.62 2.49
CA LEU A 39 -16.92 -2.66 3.54
C LEU A 39 -18.18 -1.98 4.09
N MET A 40 -19.10 -1.59 3.20
CA MET A 40 -20.36 -0.97 3.63
C MET A 40 -21.28 -1.94 4.39
N GLN A 41 -21.36 -3.22 3.98
CA GLN A 41 -22.11 -4.24 4.71
C GLN A 41 -21.47 -4.52 6.09
N THR A 42 -20.13 -4.53 6.18
CA THR A 42 -19.43 -4.67 7.46
C THR A 42 -19.74 -3.50 8.38
N ARG A 43 -19.75 -2.26 7.86
CA ARG A 43 -20.18 -1.08 8.62
C ARG A 43 -21.59 -1.24 9.18
N GLU A 44 -22.55 -1.66 8.35
CA GLU A 44 -23.92 -1.89 8.77
C GLU A 44 -24.06 -3.00 9.82
N GLU A 45 -23.35 -4.13 9.63
CA GLU A 45 -23.39 -5.27 10.55
C GLU A 45 -22.92 -4.91 11.96
N TYR A 46 -21.84 -4.13 12.06
CA TYR A 46 -21.16 -3.89 13.34
C TYR A 46 -21.43 -2.50 13.97
N LYS A 47 -22.02 -1.54 13.25
CA LYS A 47 -22.20 -0.16 13.74
C LYS A 47 -22.93 -0.05 15.07
N THR A 48 -23.88 -0.94 15.35
CA THR A 48 -24.65 -0.92 16.61
C THR A 48 -23.85 -1.52 17.77
N GLN A 49 -23.03 -2.53 17.49
CA GLN A 49 -22.21 -3.23 18.48
C GLN A 49 -20.94 -2.42 18.84
N GLN A 50 -20.47 -1.60 17.92
CA GLN A 50 -19.26 -0.80 18.05
C GLN A 50 -18.06 -1.58 18.62
N PRO A 51 -17.61 -2.67 17.95
CA PRO A 51 -16.58 -3.55 18.47
C PRO A 51 -15.21 -2.87 18.65
N LEU A 52 -15.01 -1.73 17.99
CA LEU A 52 -13.78 -0.92 18.09
C LEU A 52 -13.90 0.23 19.10
N LYS A 53 -14.93 0.24 19.94
CA LYS A 53 -15.04 1.26 20.99
C LYS A 53 -13.85 1.23 21.93
N GLY A 54 -13.11 2.35 22.02
CA GLY A 54 -11.87 2.47 22.78
C GLY A 54 -10.61 2.05 22.01
N ALA A 55 -10.75 1.61 20.75
CA ALA A 55 -9.60 1.51 19.85
C ALA A 55 -9.15 2.91 19.44
N ARG A 56 -7.86 3.19 19.56
CA ARG A 56 -7.19 4.38 19.04
C ARG A 56 -6.21 3.94 17.98
N ILE A 57 -6.62 4.11 16.72
CA ILE A 57 -5.91 3.57 15.56
C ILE A 57 -5.00 4.64 14.96
N ALA A 58 -3.70 4.37 14.99
CA ALA A 58 -2.72 5.10 14.17
C ALA A 58 -2.69 4.44 12.79
N GLY A 59 -3.22 5.12 11.78
CA GLY A 59 -3.28 4.62 10.41
C GLY A 59 -2.21 5.25 9.53
N SER A 60 -1.45 4.42 8.83
CA SER A 60 -0.44 4.80 7.85
C SER A 60 -0.68 4.01 6.57
N LEU A 61 -1.53 4.55 5.70
CA LEU A 61 -1.90 3.95 4.42
C LEU A 61 -2.31 5.05 3.45
N HIS A 62 -2.11 4.83 2.15
CA HIS A 62 -2.40 5.79 1.08
C HIS A 62 -3.71 6.55 1.31
N MET A 63 -3.66 7.88 1.45
CA MET A 63 -4.85 8.70 1.74
C MET A 63 -5.67 8.94 0.46
N THR A 64 -6.32 7.90 -0.01
CA THR A 64 -7.20 7.91 -1.19
C THR A 64 -8.67 8.04 -0.80
N ILE A 65 -9.53 8.18 -1.81
CA ILE A 65 -11.00 8.16 -1.62
C ILE A 65 -11.43 6.85 -0.93
N GLN A 66 -10.90 5.71 -1.35
CA GLN A 66 -11.25 4.40 -0.78
C GLN A 66 -10.82 4.31 0.69
N THR A 67 -9.66 4.86 1.02
CA THR A 67 -9.17 4.97 2.40
C THR A 67 -10.07 5.86 3.24
N GLY A 68 -10.63 6.92 2.66
CA GLY A 68 -11.65 7.72 3.34
C GLY A 68 -12.86 6.89 3.78
N VAL A 69 -13.34 5.98 2.92
CA VAL A 69 -14.44 5.06 3.27
C VAL A 69 -14.04 4.08 4.37
N LEU A 70 -12.79 3.60 4.38
CA LEU A 70 -12.24 2.76 5.46
C LEU A 70 -12.22 3.53 6.79
N ILE A 71 -11.66 4.74 6.81
CA ILE A 71 -11.59 5.59 8.01
C ILE A 71 -12.98 5.81 8.61
N GLU A 72 -13.95 6.18 7.78
CA GLU A 72 -15.34 6.38 8.22
C GLU A 72 -15.98 5.08 8.71
N THR A 73 -15.60 3.94 8.15
CA THR A 73 -16.06 2.63 8.64
C THR A 73 -15.49 2.35 10.02
N LEU A 74 -14.18 2.47 10.22
CA LEU A 74 -13.54 2.27 11.53
C LEU A 74 -14.14 3.20 12.60
N THR A 75 -14.36 4.46 12.25
CA THR A 75 -15.00 5.45 13.14
C THR A 75 -16.45 5.06 13.47
N ALA A 76 -17.24 4.63 12.49
CA ALA A 76 -18.61 4.15 12.71
C ALA A 76 -18.65 2.93 13.62
N LEU A 77 -17.60 2.12 13.65
CA LEU A 77 -17.45 0.96 14.54
C LEU A 77 -16.92 1.32 15.93
N GLY A 78 -16.71 2.61 16.22
CA GLY A 78 -16.36 3.13 17.53
C GLY A 78 -14.89 3.45 17.75
N ALA A 79 -14.04 3.35 16.72
CA ALA A 79 -12.63 3.72 16.84
C ALA A 79 -12.42 5.23 16.79
N ASP A 80 -11.44 5.71 17.55
CA ASP A 80 -10.79 7.00 17.31
C ASP A 80 -9.63 6.75 16.33
N VAL A 81 -9.51 7.59 15.29
CA VAL A 81 -8.57 7.37 14.20
C VAL A 81 -7.73 8.62 13.95
N ARG A 82 -6.42 8.45 13.73
CA ARG A 82 -5.51 9.47 13.22
C ARG A 82 -4.78 8.89 12.01
N TRP A 83 -4.62 9.65 10.94
CA TRP A 83 -4.19 9.10 9.66
C TRP A 83 -3.09 9.91 8.99
N ALA A 84 -2.08 9.20 8.45
CA ALA A 84 -1.09 9.75 7.52
C ALA A 84 -1.01 8.87 6.27
N SER A 85 -0.48 9.39 5.18
CA SER A 85 -0.20 8.60 3.99
C SER A 85 1.09 7.80 4.17
N CYS A 86 1.17 6.63 3.56
CA CYS A 86 2.39 5.79 3.53
C CYS A 86 3.27 6.07 2.30
N ASN A 87 2.98 7.11 1.51
CA ASN A 87 3.74 7.48 0.32
C ASN A 87 3.53 8.96 -0.02
N ILE A 88 4.61 9.66 -0.35
CA ILE A 88 4.62 11.11 -0.59
C ILE A 88 3.80 11.57 -1.81
N PHE A 89 3.47 10.68 -2.74
CA PHE A 89 2.75 11.01 -3.98
C PHE A 89 1.36 10.39 -4.10
N SER A 90 0.92 9.59 -3.13
CA SER A 90 -0.30 8.80 -3.24
C SER A 90 -1.56 9.48 -2.72
N THR A 91 -1.45 10.55 -1.94
CA THR A 91 -2.60 11.26 -1.38
C THR A 91 -3.47 11.87 -2.47
N GLN A 92 -4.78 11.70 -2.34
CA GLN A 92 -5.80 12.49 -3.04
C GLN A 92 -6.24 13.63 -2.12
N ASP A 93 -5.82 14.86 -2.41
CA ASP A 93 -5.99 16.01 -1.52
C ASP A 93 -7.45 16.29 -1.15
N HIS A 94 -8.38 16.04 -2.09
CA HIS A 94 -9.81 16.18 -1.83
C HIS A 94 -10.36 15.07 -0.89
N ALA A 95 -9.76 13.88 -0.89
CA ALA A 95 -10.09 12.83 0.07
C ALA A 95 -9.62 13.22 1.48
N ALA A 96 -8.36 13.65 1.61
CA ALA A 96 -7.80 14.13 2.87
C ALA A 96 -8.63 15.30 3.44
N ALA A 97 -8.99 16.27 2.60
CA ALA A 97 -9.83 17.40 2.98
C ALA A 97 -11.23 16.97 3.46
N ALA A 98 -11.87 16.02 2.79
CA ALA A 98 -13.21 15.55 3.17
C ALA A 98 -13.20 14.87 4.55
N ILE A 99 -12.21 14.04 4.82
CA ILE A 99 -12.07 13.29 6.07
C ILE A 99 -11.68 14.24 7.22
N ALA A 100 -10.76 15.18 6.98
CA ALA A 100 -10.40 16.21 7.95
C ALA A 100 -11.61 17.10 8.32
N LYS A 101 -12.38 17.55 7.32
CA LYS A 101 -13.62 18.34 7.53
C LYS A 101 -14.68 17.57 8.32
N ALA A 102 -14.73 16.25 8.18
CA ALA A 102 -15.62 15.37 8.94
C ALA A 102 -15.17 15.16 10.40
N GLY A 103 -13.98 15.66 10.78
CA GLY A 103 -13.48 15.65 12.15
C GLY A 103 -12.47 14.56 12.49
N THR A 104 -12.02 13.76 11.51
CA THR A 104 -10.92 12.82 11.73
C THR A 104 -9.59 13.51 11.46
N PRO A 105 -8.62 13.45 12.38
CA PRO A 105 -7.27 13.99 12.17
C PRO A 105 -6.56 13.30 11.00
N VAL A 106 -6.24 14.07 9.96
CA VAL A 106 -5.49 13.61 8.77
C VAL A 106 -4.28 14.50 8.57
N PHE A 107 -3.13 13.88 8.37
CA PHE A 107 -1.84 14.53 8.10
C PHE A 107 -1.31 13.99 6.77
N ALA A 108 -1.76 14.53 5.66
CA ALA A 108 -1.36 14.08 4.34
C ALA A 108 -1.72 15.09 3.25
N PHE A 109 -0.82 15.27 2.28
CA PHE A 109 -1.10 15.93 1.01
C PHE A 109 -0.20 15.37 -0.10
N LYS A 110 -0.62 15.52 -1.34
CA LYS A 110 0.16 15.01 -2.48
C LYS A 110 1.40 15.86 -2.71
N GLY A 111 2.56 15.24 -2.70
CA GLY A 111 3.84 15.89 -2.92
C GLY A 111 4.49 16.43 -1.65
N GLU A 112 4.15 15.86 -0.49
CA GLU A 112 4.89 16.10 0.75
C GLU A 112 6.37 15.71 0.59
N SER A 113 7.25 16.41 1.27
CA SER A 113 8.67 16.07 1.34
C SER A 113 8.90 14.89 2.29
N LEU A 114 10.08 14.25 2.21
CA LEU A 114 10.43 13.19 3.15
C LEU A 114 10.48 13.67 4.62
N ASP A 115 10.88 14.92 4.87
CA ASP A 115 10.84 15.49 6.22
C ASP A 115 9.38 15.63 6.72
N GLU A 116 8.44 16.05 5.87
CA GLU A 116 7.01 16.13 6.19
C GLU A 116 6.39 14.74 6.37
N TYR A 117 6.72 13.79 5.50
CA TYR A 117 6.28 12.40 5.61
C TYR A 117 6.56 11.80 6.99
N TRP A 118 7.81 11.91 7.46
CA TRP A 118 8.17 11.38 8.77
C TRP A 118 7.61 12.22 9.93
N GLU A 119 7.41 13.52 9.76
CA GLU A 119 6.67 14.34 10.73
C GLU A 119 5.22 13.90 10.84
N PHE A 120 4.53 13.67 9.72
CA PHE A 120 3.14 13.22 9.71
C PHE A 120 3.00 11.81 10.29
N SER A 121 3.98 10.95 10.05
CA SER A 121 4.07 9.62 10.68
C SER A 121 4.23 9.69 12.21
N HIS A 122 4.82 10.74 12.77
CA HIS A 122 4.82 10.98 14.20
C HIS A 122 3.46 11.49 14.69
N ARG A 123 2.80 12.38 13.93
CA ARG A 123 1.53 12.99 14.32
C ARG A 123 0.40 11.98 14.52
N ILE A 124 0.40 10.84 13.83
CA ILE A 124 -0.61 9.81 14.06
C ILE A 124 -0.48 9.13 15.44
N PHE A 125 0.66 9.25 16.09
CA PHE A 125 0.89 8.74 17.45
C PHE A 125 0.74 9.80 18.55
N GLU A 126 0.37 11.04 18.20
CA GLU A 126 0.16 12.14 19.13
C GLU A 126 -1.34 12.29 19.41
N TRP A 127 -1.81 11.75 20.51
CA TRP A 127 -3.19 11.89 20.96
C TRP A 127 -3.34 13.04 21.96
N PRO A 128 -4.47 13.78 21.95
CA PRO A 128 -4.74 14.80 22.96
C PRO A 128 -4.95 14.16 24.35
N ASN A 129 -4.89 14.99 25.39
CA ASN A 129 -5.19 14.61 26.78
C ASN A 129 -4.29 13.49 27.38
N GLY A 130 -3.11 13.27 26.83
CA GLY A 130 -2.19 12.23 27.31
C GLY A 130 -2.62 10.80 26.98
N GLU A 131 -3.51 10.65 26.03
CA GLU A 131 -3.87 9.34 25.47
C GLU A 131 -2.83 8.87 24.45
N PHE A 132 -2.86 7.58 24.12
CA PHE A 132 -1.93 6.95 23.18
C PHE A 132 -2.67 6.05 22.21
N ALA A 133 -2.13 5.91 20.99
CA ALA A 133 -2.55 4.86 20.07
C ALA A 133 -2.43 3.49 20.74
N ASN A 134 -3.38 2.62 20.49
CA ASN A 134 -3.33 1.23 20.97
C ASN A 134 -3.45 0.20 19.85
N MET A 135 -3.68 0.65 18.63
CA MET A 135 -3.68 -0.17 17.41
C MET A 135 -2.95 0.56 16.30
N ILE A 136 -2.30 -0.20 15.43
CA ILE A 136 -1.70 0.31 14.19
C ILE A 136 -2.40 -0.36 13.00
N LEU A 137 -2.72 0.42 11.97
CA LEU A 137 -3.06 -0.04 10.64
C LEU A 137 -1.99 0.49 9.69
N ASP A 138 -1.15 -0.39 9.17
CA ASP A 138 0.06 -0.04 8.44
C ASP A 138 0.04 -0.56 6.99
N ASP A 139 0.75 0.13 6.13
CA ASP A 139 0.97 -0.25 4.73
C ASP A 139 2.44 0.03 4.37
N GLY A 140 3.24 -1.03 4.33
CA GLY A 140 4.68 -0.98 4.16
C GLY A 140 5.48 -1.05 5.46
N GLY A 141 4.81 -0.95 6.61
CA GLY A 141 5.43 -1.13 7.93
C GLY A 141 6.22 0.06 8.45
N ASP A 142 6.04 1.26 7.86
CA ASP A 142 6.83 2.43 8.25
C ASP A 142 6.39 3.01 9.61
N ALA A 143 5.10 3.02 9.93
CA ALA A 143 4.63 3.45 11.24
C ALA A 143 5.11 2.50 12.35
N THR A 144 5.07 1.20 12.09
CA THR A 144 5.60 0.17 12.98
C THR A 144 7.11 0.30 13.16
N LEU A 145 7.85 0.46 12.04
CA LEU A 145 9.30 0.66 12.03
C LEU A 145 9.70 1.89 12.87
N LEU A 146 9.00 3.00 12.69
CA LEU A 146 9.25 4.26 13.39
C LEU A 146 9.26 4.07 14.91
N LEU A 147 8.22 3.43 15.47
CA LEU A 147 8.14 3.19 16.91
C LEU A 147 9.22 2.24 17.41
N ILE A 148 9.46 1.14 16.68
CA ILE A 148 10.44 0.13 17.09
C ILE A 148 11.87 0.66 16.98
N LEU A 149 12.22 1.34 15.89
CA LEU A 149 13.53 1.92 15.68
C LEU A 149 13.80 3.06 16.66
N GLY A 150 12.82 3.96 16.84
CA GLY A 150 12.92 5.05 17.79
C GLY A 150 13.12 4.55 19.23
N SER A 151 12.37 3.52 19.65
CA SER A 151 12.54 2.89 20.98
C SER A 151 13.91 2.23 21.17
N LYS A 152 14.54 1.76 20.08
CA LYS A 152 15.96 1.30 20.15
C LYS A 152 16.92 2.48 20.25
N ALA A 153 16.68 3.53 19.49
CA ALA A 153 17.51 4.73 19.48
C ALA A 153 17.48 5.47 20.83
N GLU A 154 16.41 5.35 21.64
CA GLU A 154 16.38 5.81 23.03
C GLU A 154 17.48 5.21 23.88
N LYS A 155 17.81 3.94 23.63
CA LYS A 155 18.81 3.19 24.38
C LYS A 155 20.21 3.32 23.77
N ASP A 156 20.29 3.37 22.46
CA ASP A 156 21.53 3.44 21.69
C ASP A 156 21.32 4.21 20.40
N ARG A 157 21.72 5.48 20.35
CA ARG A 157 21.62 6.33 19.16
C ARG A 157 22.49 5.85 17.99
N SER A 158 23.43 4.94 18.21
CA SER A 158 24.25 4.42 17.12
C SER A 158 23.46 3.66 16.07
N VAL A 159 22.25 3.17 16.40
CA VAL A 159 21.37 2.46 15.47
C VAL A 159 20.83 3.35 14.34
N ILE A 160 20.87 4.67 14.52
CA ILE A 160 20.43 5.69 13.54
C ILE A 160 21.60 6.59 13.07
N ALA A 161 22.86 6.20 13.30
CA ALA A 161 24.03 7.06 13.02
C ALA A 161 24.51 7.00 11.56
N LYS A 162 24.10 6.00 10.78
CA LYS A 162 24.63 5.74 9.43
C LYS A 162 23.49 5.46 8.43
N PRO A 163 22.81 6.50 7.95
CA PRO A 163 21.81 6.32 6.92
C PRO A 163 22.46 5.90 5.60
N THR A 164 21.77 5.07 4.81
CA THR A 164 22.24 4.52 3.54
C THR A 164 21.55 5.12 2.31
N ASN A 165 20.45 5.82 2.51
CA ASN A 165 19.63 6.44 1.47
C ASN A 165 18.92 7.71 1.98
N GLU A 166 18.27 8.45 1.07
CA GLU A 166 17.60 9.71 1.39
C GLU A 166 16.44 9.54 2.39
N GLU A 167 15.71 8.43 2.32
CA GLU A 167 14.62 8.13 3.25
C GLU A 167 15.12 7.88 4.69
N GLU A 168 16.19 7.12 4.83
CA GLU A 168 16.83 6.90 6.13
C GLU A 168 17.44 8.20 6.71
N ILE A 169 17.98 9.09 5.87
CA ILE A 169 18.46 10.39 6.32
C ILE A 169 17.33 11.20 6.96
N ALA A 170 16.18 11.28 6.31
CA ALA A 170 15.02 12.01 6.81
C ALA A 170 14.43 11.35 8.08
N LEU A 171 14.28 10.02 8.07
CA LEU A 171 13.81 9.26 9.21
C LEU A 171 14.70 9.45 10.45
N TYR A 172 16.01 9.25 10.31
CA TYR A 172 16.94 9.34 11.44
C TYR A 172 17.00 10.76 12.03
N LYS A 173 17.00 11.77 11.18
CA LYS A 173 16.91 13.18 11.58
C LYS A 173 15.61 13.47 12.35
N SER A 174 14.49 12.90 11.90
CA SER A 174 13.20 13.07 12.57
C SER A 174 13.18 12.36 13.93
N ILE A 175 13.74 11.15 14.02
CA ILE A 175 13.88 10.42 15.30
C ILE A 175 14.76 11.20 16.27
N GLU A 176 15.93 11.70 15.84
CA GLU A 176 16.82 12.48 16.70
C GLU A 176 16.11 13.71 17.29
N ARG A 177 15.37 14.46 16.46
CA ARG A 177 14.63 15.64 16.88
C ARG A 177 13.59 15.30 17.99
N HIS A 178 12.85 14.22 17.84
CA HIS A 178 11.86 13.80 18.84
C HIS A 178 12.51 13.31 20.13
N LEU A 179 13.64 12.58 20.03
CA LEU A 179 14.40 12.13 21.21
C LEU A 179 15.04 13.29 21.98
N ASP A 180 15.42 14.36 21.31
CA ASP A 180 15.95 15.56 21.96
C ASP A 180 14.87 16.34 22.72
N ALA A 181 13.62 16.27 22.24
CA ALA A 181 12.47 16.90 22.89
C ALA A 181 11.89 16.02 24.03
N ASP A 182 11.78 14.73 23.83
CA ASP A 182 11.28 13.74 24.80
C ASP A 182 12.06 12.42 24.65
N PRO A 183 13.03 12.16 25.56
CA PRO A 183 13.87 10.96 25.49
C PRO A 183 13.14 9.62 25.63
N THR A 184 11.87 9.62 25.97
CA THR A 184 11.02 8.42 26.15
C THR A 184 9.82 8.38 25.22
N TRP A 185 9.82 9.21 24.19
CA TRP A 185 8.69 9.41 23.29
C TRP A 185 8.20 8.11 22.65
N TYR A 186 9.12 7.27 22.16
CA TYR A 186 8.81 6.04 21.41
C TYR A 186 8.45 4.89 22.33
N SER A 187 9.25 4.63 23.37
CA SER A 187 9.01 3.51 24.31
C SER A 187 7.68 3.69 25.06
N THR A 188 7.34 4.92 25.41
CA THR A 188 6.05 5.23 26.06
C THR A 188 4.89 4.86 25.13
N ARG A 189 4.95 5.24 23.86
CA ARG A 189 3.89 4.93 22.88
C ARG A 189 3.84 3.46 22.50
N LEU A 190 4.99 2.86 22.27
CA LEU A 190 5.13 1.45 21.94
C LEU A 190 4.50 0.53 23.00
N ALA A 191 4.61 0.89 24.27
CA ALA A 191 4.03 0.12 25.37
C ALA A 191 2.51 0.04 25.37
N HIS A 192 1.82 0.94 24.67
CA HIS A 192 0.37 0.95 24.56
C HIS A 192 -0.16 0.19 23.35
N ILE A 193 0.67 -0.13 22.36
CA ILE A 193 0.25 -0.82 21.15
C ILE A 193 -0.09 -2.28 21.46
N LYS A 194 -1.31 -2.68 21.13
CA LYS A 194 -1.84 -4.04 21.30
C LYS A 194 -1.60 -4.91 20.07
N GLY A 195 -1.40 -4.31 18.90
CA GLY A 195 -1.15 -5.03 17.67
C GLY A 195 -1.19 -4.15 16.42
N VAL A 196 -0.76 -4.75 15.32
CA VAL A 196 -0.73 -4.13 13.99
C VAL A 196 -1.43 -5.00 12.95
N THR A 197 -2.12 -4.37 12.00
CA THR A 197 -2.58 -5.02 10.77
C THR A 197 -1.80 -4.42 9.59
N GLU A 198 -1.24 -5.28 8.73
CA GLU A 198 -0.36 -4.87 7.64
C GLU A 198 -0.98 -5.20 6.29
N GLU A 199 -1.02 -4.20 5.41
CA GLU A 199 -1.68 -4.24 4.10
C GLU A 199 -0.84 -4.89 3.01
N THR A 200 0.49 -4.68 3.01
CA THR A 200 1.29 -4.96 1.82
C THR A 200 2.43 -5.96 2.05
N THR A 201 2.84 -6.65 0.99
CA THR A 201 3.90 -7.68 1.00
C THR A 201 5.18 -7.19 1.66
N THR A 202 5.60 -5.95 1.41
CA THR A 202 6.86 -5.43 1.95
C THR A 202 6.81 -5.25 3.46
N GLY A 203 5.72 -4.69 3.99
CA GLY A 203 5.53 -4.55 5.44
C GLY A 203 5.42 -5.91 6.13
N VAL A 204 4.67 -6.84 5.53
CA VAL A 204 4.58 -8.23 5.99
C VAL A 204 5.95 -8.91 6.08
N HIS A 205 6.82 -8.70 5.06
CA HIS A 205 8.18 -9.25 5.08
C HIS A 205 9.00 -8.70 6.25
N ARG A 206 8.89 -7.39 6.54
CA ARG A 206 9.52 -6.77 7.71
C ARG A 206 9.02 -7.35 9.02
N LEU A 207 7.70 -7.60 9.15
CA LEU A 207 7.11 -8.19 10.35
C LEU A 207 7.61 -9.63 10.58
N TYR A 208 7.65 -10.48 9.54
CA TYR A 208 8.21 -11.82 9.63
C TYR A 208 9.70 -11.82 10.00
N GLN A 209 10.47 -10.86 9.48
CA GLN A 209 11.86 -10.70 9.88
C GLN A 209 11.99 -10.33 11.35
N MET A 210 11.18 -9.39 11.85
CA MET A 210 11.15 -9.02 13.27
C MET A 210 10.73 -10.19 14.16
N GLU A 211 9.74 -10.98 13.75
CA GLU A 211 9.32 -12.20 14.45
C GLU A 211 10.48 -13.21 14.53
N LYS A 212 11.12 -13.52 13.40
CA LYS A 212 12.26 -14.47 13.34
C LYS A 212 13.42 -14.05 14.25
N GLU A 213 13.63 -12.76 14.40
CA GLU A 213 14.67 -12.18 15.26
C GLU A 213 14.23 -11.99 16.72
N GLY A 214 12.99 -12.39 17.07
CA GLY A 214 12.42 -12.21 18.42
C GLY A 214 12.24 -10.75 18.83
N ARG A 215 12.06 -9.85 17.86
CA ARG A 215 11.99 -8.39 18.05
C ARG A 215 10.58 -7.80 17.85
N LEU A 216 9.61 -8.61 17.46
CA LEU A 216 8.22 -8.15 17.29
C LEU A 216 7.58 -7.96 18.67
N PRO A 217 7.20 -6.73 19.07
CA PRO A 217 6.79 -6.44 20.45
C PRO A 217 5.30 -6.69 20.73
N PHE A 218 4.51 -6.96 19.69
CA PHE A 218 3.07 -7.18 19.74
C PHE A 218 2.63 -8.12 18.61
N PRO A 219 1.41 -8.72 18.67
CA PRO A 219 0.89 -9.54 17.61
C PRO A 219 0.62 -8.72 16.34
N ALA A 220 0.78 -9.35 15.18
CA ALA A 220 0.53 -8.75 13.88
C ALA A 220 -0.40 -9.62 13.03
N ILE A 221 -1.35 -9.02 12.32
CA ILE A 221 -2.14 -9.69 11.30
C ILE A 221 -1.66 -9.26 9.92
N ASN A 222 -1.17 -10.24 9.16
CA ASN A 222 -0.84 -10.13 7.77
C ASN A 222 -2.12 -10.17 6.93
N VAL A 223 -2.64 -9.01 6.58
CA VAL A 223 -3.83 -8.88 5.73
C VAL A 223 -3.49 -9.17 4.27
N ASN A 224 -2.26 -8.85 3.83
CA ASN A 224 -1.83 -9.09 2.46
C ASN A 224 -2.04 -10.53 1.98
N ASP A 225 -1.81 -11.52 2.85
CA ASP A 225 -1.90 -12.94 2.50
C ASP A 225 -3.29 -13.54 2.69
N SER A 226 -4.29 -12.76 3.10
CA SER A 226 -5.69 -13.13 2.91
C SER A 226 -5.95 -13.32 1.42
N VAL A 227 -6.61 -14.42 1.03
CA VAL A 227 -6.80 -14.72 -0.40
C VAL A 227 -7.65 -13.67 -1.08
N THR A 228 -8.68 -13.17 -0.39
CA THR A 228 -9.53 -12.07 -0.88
C THR A 228 -8.80 -10.71 -0.94
N LYS A 229 -7.56 -10.61 -0.42
CA LYS A 229 -6.67 -9.48 -0.64
C LYS A 229 -5.66 -9.77 -1.74
N SER A 230 -4.75 -10.73 -1.55
CA SER A 230 -3.63 -10.96 -2.47
C SER A 230 -4.05 -11.35 -3.88
N LYS A 231 -5.10 -12.17 -4.03
CA LYS A 231 -5.59 -12.62 -5.34
C LYS A 231 -6.57 -11.64 -6.00
N PHE A 232 -6.94 -10.58 -5.29
CA PHE A 232 -7.85 -9.53 -5.78
C PHE A 232 -7.12 -8.20 -5.95
N ASP A 233 -6.68 -7.59 -4.87
CA ASP A 233 -5.96 -6.31 -4.86
C ASP A 233 -4.68 -6.39 -5.71
N ASN A 234 -3.75 -7.27 -5.35
CA ASN A 234 -2.46 -7.35 -6.02
C ASN A 234 -2.61 -7.76 -7.50
N LEU A 235 -3.59 -8.61 -7.81
CA LEU A 235 -3.81 -9.09 -9.18
C LEU A 235 -4.72 -8.14 -9.99
N TYR A 236 -5.98 -8.01 -9.59
CA TYR A 236 -6.98 -7.25 -10.34
C TYR A 236 -6.80 -5.74 -10.20
N GLY A 237 -6.38 -5.28 -9.01
CA GLY A 237 -6.09 -3.87 -8.77
C GLY A 237 -4.94 -3.38 -9.65
N CYS A 238 -3.83 -4.10 -9.68
CA CYS A 238 -2.70 -3.74 -10.54
C CYS A 238 -3.01 -3.91 -12.02
N ARG A 239 -3.88 -4.88 -12.39
CA ARG A 239 -4.33 -5.07 -13.77
C ARG A 239 -5.02 -3.83 -14.34
N GLU A 240 -5.81 -3.14 -13.52
CA GLU A 240 -6.49 -1.92 -13.97
C GLU A 240 -5.64 -0.66 -13.77
N SER A 241 -5.00 -0.53 -12.62
CA SER A 241 -4.33 0.71 -12.23
C SER A 241 -2.99 0.95 -12.91
N LEU A 242 -2.24 -0.10 -13.33
CA LEU A 242 -0.99 0.09 -14.06
C LEU A 242 -1.20 0.87 -15.36
N VAL A 243 -2.12 0.37 -16.19
CA VAL A 243 -2.36 0.97 -17.50
C VAL A 243 -3.01 2.35 -17.39
N ASP A 244 -3.80 2.59 -16.35
CA ASP A 244 -4.33 3.92 -16.02
C ASP A 244 -3.20 4.90 -15.72
N GLY A 245 -2.25 4.51 -14.85
CA GLY A 245 -1.07 5.33 -14.53
C GLY A 245 -0.23 5.67 -15.75
N ILE A 246 0.12 4.66 -16.56
CA ILE A 246 0.92 4.87 -17.78
C ILE A 246 0.19 5.81 -18.76
N LYS A 247 -1.08 5.59 -19.00
CA LYS A 247 -1.87 6.40 -19.97
C LYS A 247 -2.07 7.83 -19.50
N ARG A 248 -2.39 8.06 -18.24
CA ARG A 248 -2.49 9.43 -17.69
C ARG A 248 -1.16 10.16 -17.70
N ALA A 249 -0.07 9.46 -17.42
CA ALA A 249 1.28 10.04 -17.44
C ALA A 249 1.72 10.45 -18.84
N THR A 250 1.51 9.60 -19.85
CA THR A 250 2.20 9.72 -21.13
C THR A 250 1.26 9.84 -22.33
N ASP A 251 -0.01 9.53 -22.17
CA ASP A 251 -1.01 9.47 -23.25
C ASP A 251 -0.59 8.57 -24.44
N VAL A 252 0.32 7.61 -24.18
CA VAL A 252 0.82 6.71 -25.23
C VAL A 252 -0.18 5.61 -25.55
N MET A 253 -0.16 5.17 -26.80
CA MET A 253 -0.84 3.97 -27.23
C MET A 253 -0.06 2.73 -26.76
N ILE A 254 -0.68 1.83 -26.03
CA ILE A 254 -0.06 0.60 -25.52
C ILE A 254 0.07 -0.45 -26.65
N ALA A 255 -0.95 -0.54 -27.53
CA ALA A 255 -0.94 -1.48 -28.63
C ALA A 255 0.28 -1.32 -29.55
N GLY A 256 0.82 -2.45 -29.98
CA GLY A 256 1.99 -2.50 -30.87
C GLY A 256 3.34 -2.27 -30.20
N LYS A 257 3.36 -2.00 -28.89
CA LYS A 257 4.61 -1.86 -28.12
C LYS A 257 5.07 -3.19 -27.53
N ILE A 258 6.37 -3.29 -27.32
CA ILE A 258 6.96 -4.37 -26.49
C ILE A 258 7.01 -3.85 -25.05
N ALA A 259 6.31 -4.55 -24.15
CA ALA A 259 6.30 -4.23 -22.74
C ALA A 259 6.97 -5.33 -21.93
N VAL A 260 7.87 -4.97 -21.03
CA VAL A 260 8.54 -5.89 -20.11
C VAL A 260 7.93 -5.73 -18.72
N VAL A 261 7.50 -6.82 -18.13
CA VAL A 261 7.09 -6.90 -16.73
C VAL A 261 8.13 -7.70 -15.96
N ALA A 262 8.83 -7.05 -15.06
CA ALA A 262 9.78 -7.70 -14.16
C ALA A 262 9.05 -8.24 -12.93
N GLY A 263 9.03 -9.56 -12.78
CA GLY A 263 8.27 -10.30 -11.78
C GLY A 263 6.93 -10.84 -12.30
N TYR A 264 6.59 -12.08 -11.92
CA TYR A 264 5.35 -12.75 -12.29
C TYR A 264 4.61 -13.36 -11.07
N GLY A 265 4.71 -12.65 -9.94
CA GLY A 265 3.81 -12.81 -8.79
C GLY A 265 2.41 -12.27 -9.10
N ASP A 266 1.57 -12.10 -8.09
CA ASP A 266 0.18 -11.63 -8.31
C ASP A 266 0.14 -10.26 -9.00
N VAL A 267 0.99 -9.31 -8.59
CA VAL A 267 1.12 -7.98 -9.22
C VAL A 267 1.55 -8.10 -10.69
N GLY A 268 2.63 -8.83 -10.95
CA GLY A 268 3.16 -9.00 -12.31
C GLY A 268 2.19 -9.70 -13.25
N LYS A 269 1.43 -10.69 -12.76
CA LYS A 269 0.35 -11.36 -13.52
C LYS A 269 -0.72 -10.37 -13.97
N GLY A 270 -1.21 -9.52 -13.05
CA GLY A 270 -2.18 -8.49 -13.38
C GLY A 270 -1.66 -7.50 -14.43
N CYS A 271 -0.44 -7.01 -14.23
CA CYS A 271 0.23 -6.09 -15.14
C CYS A 271 0.39 -6.68 -16.56
N ALA A 272 0.89 -7.92 -16.64
CA ALA A 272 1.08 -8.62 -17.91
C ALA A 272 -0.25 -8.82 -18.66
N GLN A 273 -1.30 -9.19 -17.93
CA GLN A 273 -2.63 -9.38 -18.50
C GLN A 273 -3.20 -8.09 -19.10
N SER A 274 -3.11 -6.96 -18.38
CA SER A 274 -3.67 -5.69 -18.87
C SER A 274 -2.89 -5.15 -20.07
N LEU A 275 -1.57 -5.20 -20.05
CA LEU A 275 -0.75 -4.77 -21.17
C LEU A 275 -1.03 -5.61 -22.42
N ARG A 276 -1.13 -6.95 -22.28
CA ARG A 276 -1.50 -7.86 -23.37
C ARG A 276 -2.94 -7.57 -23.86
N GLY A 277 -3.87 -7.37 -22.92
CA GLY A 277 -5.27 -7.03 -23.23
C GLY A 277 -5.42 -5.75 -24.07
N LEU A 278 -4.52 -4.79 -23.90
CA LEU A 278 -4.45 -3.56 -24.70
C LEU A 278 -3.60 -3.70 -25.99
N GLY A 279 -3.12 -4.91 -26.31
CA GLY A 279 -2.43 -5.18 -27.57
C GLY A 279 -0.91 -5.01 -27.56
N ALA A 280 -0.29 -4.96 -26.38
CA ALA A 280 1.18 -5.02 -26.27
C ALA A 280 1.69 -6.46 -26.50
N THR A 281 2.91 -6.57 -27.04
CA THR A 281 3.70 -7.80 -26.95
C THR A 281 4.40 -7.81 -25.61
N VAL A 282 3.93 -8.67 -24.68
CA VAL A 282 4.44 -8.69 -23.30
C VAL A 282 5.54 -9.73 -23.14
N TRP A 283 6.66 -9.31 -22.58
CA TRP A 283 7.75 -10.16 -22.08
C TRP A 283 7.79 -10.09 -20.56
N VAL A 284 8.25 -11.17 -19.94
CA VAL A 284 8.37 -11.28 -18.48
C VAL A 284 9.82 -11.58 -18.12
N THR A 285 10.31 -10.95 -17.04
CA THR A 285 11.56 -11.40 -16.39
C THR A 285 11.21 -11.98 -15.03
N GLU A 286 11.83 -13.10 -14.66
CA GLU A 286 11.49 -13.82 -13.43
C GLU A 286 12.68 -14.63 -12.92
N ILE A 287 12.82 -14.75 -11.60
CA ILE A 287 13.84 -15.55 -10.93
C ILE A 287 13.28 -16.89 -10.39
N ASP A 288 11.99 -16.92 -10.06
CA ASP A 288 11.32 -18.12 -9.58
C ASP A 288 10.95 -19.03 -10.77
N PRO A 289 11.49 -20.27 -10.84
CA PRO A 289 11.22 -21.16 -11.96
C PRO A 289 9.75 -21.58 -12.07
N ILE A 290 8.99 -21.57 -10.97
CA ILE A 290 7.55 -21.87 -10.99
C ILE A 290 6.79 -20.72 -11.63
N CYS A 291 7.05 -19.49 -11.21
CA CYS A 291 6.43 -18.29 -11.79
C CYS A 291 6.83 -18.12 -13.27
N ALA A 292 8.09 -18.37 -13.62
CA ALA A 292 8.57 -18.36 -15.00
C ALA A 292 7.85 -19.40 -15.88
N LEU A 293 7.66 -20.63 -15.34
CA LEU A 293 6.91 -21.67 -16.04
C LEU A 293 5.44 -21.29 -16.24
N GLN A 294 4.80 -20.71 -15.21
CA GLN A 294 3.43 -20.18 -15.33
C GLN A 294 3.33 -19.11 -16.42
N ALA A 295 4.26 -18.16 -16.45
CA ALA A 295 4.30 -17.11 -17.47
C ALA A 295 4.41 -17.71 -18.88
N ALA A 296 5.29 -18.70 -19.07
CA ALA A 296 5.46 -19.40 -20.34
C ALA A 296 4.19 -20.17 -20.76
N MET A 297 3.50 -20.84 -19.82
CA MET A 297 2.22 -21.54 -20.10
C MET A 297 1.10 -20.57 -20.48
N GLU A 298 1.11 -19.35 -19.94
CA GLU A 298 0.18 -18.27 -20.33
C GLU A 298 0.55 -17.62 -21.67
N GLY A 299 1.63 -18.07 -22.33
CA GLY A 299 2.06 -17.61 -23.64
C GLY A 299 2.93 -16.35 -23.62
N TYR A 300 3.45 -15.96 -22.47
CA TYR A 300 4.44 -14.88 -22.39
C TYR A 300 5.84 -15.39 -22.71
N ARG A 301 6.61 -14.56 -23.38
CA ARG A 301 8.04 -14.83 -23.54
C ARG A 301 8.78 -14.45 -22.27
N VAL A 302 9.44 -15.41 -21.63
CA VAL A 302 10.29 -15.16 -20.46
C VAL A 302 11.71 -14.89 -20.95
N VAL A 303 12.30 -13.77 -20.52
CA VAL A 303 13.61 -13.27 -20.95
C VAL A 303 14.38 -12.69 -19.77
N THR A 304 15.65 -12.34 -19.96
CA THR A 304 16.39 -11.52 -18.97
C THR A 304 16.23 -10.03 -19.24
N MET A 305 16.51 -9.18 -18.26
CA MET A 305 16.45 -7.72 -18.42
C MET A 305 17.50 -7.25 -19.44
N GLU A 306 18.69 -7.84 -19.45
CA GLU A 306 19.76 -7.56 -20.41
C GLU A 306 19.32 -7.83 -21.84
N TYR A 307 18.56 -8.91 -22.06
CA TYR A 307 18.02 -9.23 -23.38
C TYR A 307 16.98 -8.20 -23.83
N ALA A 308 16.16 -7.72 -22.89
CA ALA A 308 15.00 -6.87 -23.16
C ALA A 308 15.36 -5.38 -23.32
N ALA A 309 16.40 -4.92 -22.63
CA ALA A 309 16.68 -3.48 -22.42
C ALA A 309 16.77 -2.67 -23.72
N ASP A 310 17.46 -3.18 -24.75
CA ASP A 310 17.63 -2.49 -26.03
C ASP A 310 16.45 -2.71 -27.03
N LYS A 311 15.41 -3.48 -26.64
CA LYS A 311 14.35 -3.92 -27.54
C LYS A 311 12.94 -3.44 -27.15
N ALA A 312 12.70 -3.26 -25.87
CA ALA A 312 11.38 -2.93 -25.38
C ALA A 312 11.11 -1.42 -25.29
N ASP A 313 9.83 -1.08 -25.25
CA ASP A 313 9.32 0.30 -25.23
C ASP A 313 8.82 0.70 -23.84
N ILE A 314 8.31 -0.26 -23.05
CA ILE A 314 7.74 -0.05 -21.71
C ILE A 314 8.39 -1.06 -20.77
N PHE A 315 8.82 -0.58 -19.61
CA PHE A 315 9.40 -1.40 -18.55
C PHE A 315 8.64 -1.15 -17.25
N VAL A 316 8.15 -2.23 -16.64
CA VAL A 316 7.39 -2.22 -15.39
C VAL A 316 8.06 -3.14 -14.39
N THR A 317 8.43 -2.62 -13.22
CA THR A 317 8.96 -3.45 -12.12
C THR A 317 7.85 -3.80 -11.12
N ALA A 318 7.83 -5.06 -10.67
CA ALA A 318 6.80 -5.62 -9.81
C ALA A 318 7.35 -6.77 -8.94
N THR A 319 8.60 -6.66 -8.49
CA THR A 319 9.33 -7.77 -7.81
C THR A 319 9.44 -7.59 -6.31
N GLY A 320 9.33 -6.36 -5.80
CA GLY A 320 9.65 -6.01 -4.41
C GLY A 320 11.15 -6.19 -4.07
N ASN A 321 12.03 -6.26 -5.09
CA ASN A 321 13.45 -6.47 -4.93
C ASN A 321 14.24 -5.15 -5.13
N PHE A 322 15.54 -5.25 -5.24
CA PHE A 322 16.47 -4.12 -5.32
C PHE A 322 17.18 -4.09 -6.67
N HIS A 323 17.25 -2.90 -7.31
CA HIS A 323 17.97 -2.62 -8.57
C HIS A 323 17.70 -3.63 -9.70
N VAL A 324 16.44 -4.02 -9.87
CA VAL A 324 16.00 -4.92 -10.97
C VAL A 324 16.25 -4.28 -12.33
N ILE A 325 16.07 -2.95 -12.41
CA ILE A 325 16.54 -2.13 -13.51
C ILE A 325 17.73 -1.30 -13.00
N GLY A 326 18.94 -1.77 -13.32
CA GLY A 326 20.17 -1.06 -12.99
C GLY A 326 20.57 -0.03 -14.04
N HIS A 327 21.64 0.73 -13.74
CA HIS A 327 22.18 1.77 -14.61
C HIS A 327 22.46 1.31 -16.05
N ASP A 328 23.07 0.13 -16.23
CA ASP A 328 23.42 -0.37 -17.56
C ASP A 328 22.18 -0.70 -18.40
N HIS A 329 21.10 -1.19 -17.74
CA HIS A 329 19.81 -1.40 -18.39
C HIS A 329 19.23 -0.07 -18.89
N LEU A 330 19.18 0.97 -18.04
CA LEU A 330 18.69 2.30 -18.42
C LEU A 330 19.51 2.89 -19.57
N LYS A 331 20.83 2.70 -19.53
CA LYS A 331 21.73 3.15 -20.59
C LYS A 331 21.50 2.40 -21.91
N ALA A 332 21.12 1.13 -21.87
CA ALA A 332 20.85 0.32 -23.07
C ALA A 332 19.48 0.58 -23.69
N MET A 333 18.52 1.12 -22.94
CA MET A 333 17.14 1.33 -23.40
C MET A 333 17.04 2.20 -24.63
N ARG A 334 15.97 2.02 -25.38
CA ARG A 334 15.62 2.85 -26.54
C ARG A 334 15.35 4.30 -26.14
N ASN A 335 15.51 5.19 -27.06
CA ASN A 335 15.10 6.58 -26.86
C ASN A 335 13.59 6.66 -26.61
N ASN A 336 13.20 7.40 -25.57
CA ASN A 336 11.82 7.53 -25.07
C ASN A 336 11.21 6.22 -24.56
N ALA A 337 12.00 5.23 -24.15
CA ALA A 337 11.50 4.10 -23.40
C ALA A 337 10.85 4.60 -22.10
N ILE A 338 9.71 4.01 -21.74
CA ILE A 338 8.95 4.34 -20.53
C ILE A 338 9.36 3.36 -19.44
N VAL A 339 9.77 3.89 -18.29
CA VAL A 339 10.18 3.09 -17.13
C VAL A 339 9.29 3.48 -15.95
N CYS A 340 8.68 2.49 -15.32
CA CYS A 340 7.84 2.69 -14.14
C CYS A 340 7.92 1.49 -13.19
N ASN A 341 7.57 1.76 -11.94
CA ASN A 341 7.47 0.77 -10.90
C ASN A 341 6.01 0.69 -10.38
N ILE A 342 5.55 -0.50 -10.05
CA ILE A 342 4.28 -0.73 -9.38
C ILE A 342 4.48 -1.54 -8.07
N GLY A 343 5.72 -1.85 -7.72
CA GLY A 343 6.08 -2.34 -6.39
C GLY A 343 6.02 -1.24 -5.34
N HIS A 344 5.91 -1.59 -4.08
CA HIS A 344 5.67 -0.64 -2.98
C HIS A 344 6.77 0.42 -2.85
N PHE A 345 8.05 0.04 -2.96
CA PHE A 345 9.19 0.95 -2.83
C PHE A 345 9.85 1.27 -4.18
N ASP A 346 10.55 2.40 -4.22
CA ASP A 346 11.28 2.90 -5.38
C ASP A 346 12.64 2.21 -5.65
N SER A 347 13.05 1.31 -4.77
CA SER A 347 14.35 0.63 -4.83
C SER A 347 14.53 -0.35 -6.00
N GLU A 348 13.45 -0.70 -6.73
CA GLU A 348 13.53 -1.62 -7.86
C GLU A 348 14.25 -1.04 -9.08
N ILE A 349 14.27 0.30 -9.21
CA ILE A 349 14.94 1.02 -10.26
C ILE A 349 16.12 1.80 -9.65
N ASP A 350 17.30 1.69 -10.22
CA ASP A 350 18.48 2.42 -9.76
C ASP A 350 18.41 3.90 -10.14
N ILE A 351 17.56 4.63 -9.41
CA ILE A 351 17.36 6.07 -9.61
C ILE A 351 18.62 6.86 -9.23
N ALA A 352 19.30 6.44 -8.16
CA ALA A 352 20.48 7.16 -7.66
C ALA A 352 21.58 7.29 -8.73
N SER A 353 21.79 6.25 -9.53
CA SER A 353 22.77 6.28 -10.63
C SER A 353 22.45 7.29 -11.72
N THR A 354 21.18 7.70 -11.82
CA THR A 354 20.72 8.65 -12.85
C THR A 354 20.85 10.12 -12.43
N ARG A 355 21.08 10.40 -11.15
CA ARG A 355 21.22 11.78 -10.63
C ARG A 355 22.42 12.54 -11.22
N GLN A 356 23.37 11.84 -11.80
CA GLN A 356 24.48 12.43 -12.55
C GLN A 356 24.08 12.99 -13.93
N TYR A 357 22.89 12.66 -14.43
CA TYR A 357 22.37 13.09 -15.72
C TYR A 357 21.42 14.28 -15.57
N THR A 358 21.09 14.92 -16.70
CA THR A 358 20.11 15.99 -16.72
C THR A 358 18.71 15.37 -16.60
N TRP A 359 17.94 15.86 -15.63
CA TRP A 359 16.52 15.58 -15.50
C TRP A 359 15.71 16.77 -15.99
N GLU A 360 14.76 16.49 -16.87
CA GLU A 360 13.82 17.48 -17.39
C GLU A 360 12.40 17.07 -16.96
N ASN A 361 11.82 17.82 -16.02
CA ASN A 361 10.44 17.58 -15.63
C ASN A 361 9.49 18.04 -16.74
N ILE A 362 8.66 17.13 -17.24
CA ILE A 362 7.69 17.36 -18.32
C ILE A 362 6.38 17.85 -17.75
N LYS A 363 5.90 17.18 -16.71
CA LYS A 363 4.74 17.51 -15.90
C LYS A 363 4.85 16.75 -14.55
N PRO A 364 4.01 17.04 -13.58
CA PRO A 364 4.06 16.30 -12.30
C PRO A 364 4.15 14.78 -12.52
N GLN A 365 5.13 14.15 -11.88
CA GLN A 365 5.38 12.69 -11.91
C GLN A 365 5.85 12.14 -13.27
N VAL A 366 6.28 12.96 -14.20
CA VAL A 366 6.81 12.55 -15.51
C VAL A 366 8.09 13.30 -15.80
N ASP A 367 9.20 12.58 -15.85
CA ASP A 367 10.52 13.14 -16.04
C ASP A 367 11.24 12.49 -17.23
N HIS A 368 12.00 13.28 -17.98
CA HIS A 368 13.03 12.77 -18.88
C HIS A 368 14.36 12.68 -18.14
N ILE A 369 14.99 11.52 -18.20
CA ILE A 369 16.43 11.36 -17.91
C ILE A 369 17.17 11.46 -19.22
N ILE A 370 18.01 12.47 -19.35
CA ILE A 370 18.74 12.78 -20.60
C ILE A 370 20.17 12.29 -20.47
N PHE A 371 20.55 11.29 -21.27
CA PHE A 371 21.87 10.71 -21.30
C PHE A 371 22.86 11.58 -22.12
N PRO A 372 24.21 11.41 -21.94
CA PRO A 372 25.18 12.22 -22.63
C PRO A 372 25.16 12.16 -24.16
N ASP A 373 24.63 11.07 -24.72
CA ASP A 373 24.44 10.89 -26.17
C ASP A 373 23.16 11.56 -26.71
N GLY A 374 22.41 12.23 -25.84
CA GLY A 374 21.12 12.88 -26.18
C GLY A 374 19.92 11.95 -26.12
N LYS A 375 20.10 10.67 -25.85
CA LYS A 375 19.01 9.72 -25.62
C LYS A 375 18.23 10.11 -24.36
N ARG A 376 16.91 9.89 -24.38
CA ARG A 376 16.01 10.16 -23.26
C ARG A 376 15.32 8.88 -22.83
N VAL A 377 15.12 8.74 -21.54
CA VAL A 377 14.26 7.73 -20.92
C VAL A 377 13.18 8.46 -20.13
N ILE A 378 11.93 8.05 -20.29
CA ILE A 378 10.78 8.60 -19.54
C ILE A 378 10.64 7.81 -18.25
N LEU A 379 10.89 8.47 -17.13
CA LEU A 379 10.69 7.89 -15.81
C LEU A 379 9.36 8.40 -15.22
N LEU A 380 8.54 7.49 -14.70
CA LEU A 380 7.26 7.81 -14.10
C LEU A 380 7.34 7.75 -12.57
N ALA A 381 6.70 8.71 -11.91
CA ALA A 381 6.58 8.83 -10.46
C ALA A 381 7.93 8.73 -9.71
N GLU A 382 9.03 9.17 -10.35
CA GLU A 382 10.38 9.07 -9.84
C GLU A 382 10.78 7.65 -9.38
N GLY A 383 10.23 6.61 -10.02
CA GLY A 383 10.43 5.20 -9.65
C GLY A 383 9.52 4.69 -8.53
N ARG A 384 8.67 5.53 -7.95
CA ARG A 384 7.65 5.13 -6.97
C ARG A 384 6.43 4.53 -7.67
N LEU A 385 5.39 4.18 -6.90
CA LEU A 385 4.15 3.57 -7.37
C LEU A 385 3.49 4.39 -8.50
N VAL A 386 3.58 3.90 -9.73
CA VAL A 386 3.05 4.60 -10.93
C VAL A 386 1.54 4.78 -10.89
N ASN A 387 0.82 3.78 -10.36
CA ASN A 387 -0.63 3.79 -10.29
C ASN A 387 -1.19 4.85 -9.33
N LEU A 388 -0.47 5.18 -8.27
CA LEU A 388 -0.83 6.20 -7.29
C LEU A 388 -0.17 7.55 -7.57
N GLY A 389 1.08 7.54 -8.03
CA GLY A 389 1.79 8.75 -8.39
C GLY A 389 1.19 9.43 -9.63
N CYS A 390 0.93 8.69 -10.69
CA CYS A 390 0.44 9.19 -11.97
C CYS A 390 -1.08 9.07 -12.16
N ALA A 391 -1.78 8.30 -11.30
CA ALA A 391 -3.24 8.11 -11.34
C ALA A 391 -3.85 8.12 -9.94
N THR A 392 -4.91 7.36 -9.71
CA THR A 392 -5.70 7.37 -8.46
C THR A 392 -5.68 6.03 -7.72
N GLY A 393 -4.81 5.11 -8.14
CA GLY A 393 -4.66 3.79 -7.51
C GLY A 393 -5.70 2.76 -7.95
N HIS A 394 -5.97 1.81 -7.07
CA HIS A 394 -6.87 0.70 -7.35
C HIS A 394 -8.34 1.10 -7.31
N PRO A 395 -9.21 0.44 -8.11
CA PRO A 395 -10.64 0.71 -8.14
C PRO A 395 -11.32 0.34 -6.81
N SER A 396 -12.41 1.03 -6.52
CA SER A 396 -13.13 0.93 -5.23
C SER A 396 -13.58 -0.49 -4.88
N PHE A 397 -14.06 -1.27 -5.86
CA PHE A 397 -14.53 -2.63 -5.62
C PHE A 397 -13.39 -3.55 -5.11
N VAL A 398 -12.21 -3.43 -5.69
CA VAL A 398 -11.02 -4.18 -5.25
C VAL A 398 -10.60 -3.75 -3.85
N MET A 399 -10.55 -2.44 -3.59
CA MET A 399 -10.19 -1.93 -2.26
C MET A 399 -11.24 -2.27 -1.20
N SER A 400 -12.51 -2.49 -1.59
CA SER A 400 -13.51 -3.04 -0.67
C SER A 400 -13.10 -4.41 -0.10
N ASN A 401 -12.49 -5.28 -0.92
CA ASN A 401 -11.97 -6.57 -0.43
C ASN A 401 -10.87 -6.36 0.61
N SER A 402 -9.84 -5.57 0.28
CA SER A 402 -8.72 -5.28 1.17
C SER A 402 -9.17 -4.64 2.47
N PHE A 403 -10.02 -3.61 2.38
CA PHE A 403 -10.43 -2.84 3.54
C PHE A 403 -11.49 -3.54 4.42
N THR A 404 -12.25 -4.47 3.84
CA THR A 404 -13.07 -5.39 4.65
C THR A 404 -12.17 -6.33 5.45
N ASN A 405 -11.10 -6.87 4.85
CA ASN A 405 -10.08 -7.65 5.56
C ASN A 405 -9.43 -6.84 6.68
N GLN A 406 -9.01 -5.58 6.40
CA GLN A 406 -8.42 -4.70 7.41
C GLN A 406 -9.38 -4.45 8.58
N THR A 407 -10.63 -4.13 8.29
CA THR A 407 -11.64 -3.87 9.31
C THR A 407 -11.86 -5.10 10.21
N LEU A 408 -12.02 -6.28 9.61
CA LEU A 408 -12.18 -7.53 10.36
C LEU A 408 -10.91 -7.89 11.15
N ALA A 409 -9.72 -7.63 10.61
CA ALA A 409 -8.45 -7.84 11.30
C ALA A 409 -8.28 -6.91 12.51
N GLN A 410 -8.65 -5.62 12.37
CA GLN A 410 -8.64 -4.67 13.47
C GLN A 410 -9.62 -5.09 14.58
N ILE A 411 -10.83 -5.54 14.22
CA ILE A 411 -11.81 -6.04 15.19
C ILE A 411 -11.24 -7.27 15.90
N GLU A 412 -10.77 -8.28 15.17
CA GLU A 412 -10.22 -9.52 15.72
C GLU A 412 -9.06 -9.23 16.69
N LEU A 413 -8.11 -8.43 16.26
CA LEU A 413 -6.93 -8.14 17.05
C LEU A 413 -7.22 -7.28 18.28
N PHE A 414 -8.16 -6.34 18.17
CA PHE A 414 -8.55 -5.47 19.29
C PHE A 414 -9.39 -6.19 20.34
N THR A 415 -10.36 -7.04 19.90
CA THR A 415 -11.31 -7.72 20.82
C THR A 415 -10.76 -9.04 21.36
N GLU A 416 -9.96 -9.75 20.57
CA GLU A 416 -9.48 -11.09 20.87
C GLU A 416 -7.93 -11.15 21.02
N GLY A 417 -7.27 -10.00 21.11
CA GLY A 417 -5.81 -9.88 21.12
C GLY A 417 -5.10 -10.75 22.19
N ALA A 418 -5.77 -11.05 23.30
CA ALA A 418 -5.24 -11.94 24.33
C ALA A 418 -5.00 -13.39 23.86
N LYS A 419 -5.57 -13.80 22.72
CA LYS A 419 -5.35 -15.12 22.12
C LYS A 419 -4.08 -15.20 21.27
N TYR A 420 -3.47 -14.07 20.96
CA TYR A 420 -2.35 -13.95 20.04
C TYR A 420 -1.05 -13.69 20.79
N GLU A 421 -0.03 -14.49 20.48
CA GLU A 421 1.35 -14.22 20.88
C GLU A 421 1.95 -13.13 19.97
N ASN A 422 3.11 -12.60 20.34
CA ASN A 422 3.86 -11.63 19.51
C ASN A 422 4.45 -12.31 18.26
N LYS A 423 3.57 -12.68 17.33
CA LYS A 423 3.86 -13.36 16.07
C LYS A 423 3.02 -12.75 14.94
N VAL A 424 3.34 -13.14 13.72
CA VAL A 424 2.57 -12.77 12.53
C VAL A 424 1.55 -13.86 12.22
N TYR A 425 0.29 -13.45 12.07
CA TYR A 425 -0.84 -14.32 11.78
C TYR A 425 -1.51 -13.89 10.47
N VAL A 426 -2.13 -14.84 9.77
CA VAL A 426 -3.04 -14.56 8.65
C VAL A 426 -4.47 -14.67 9.17
N LEU A 427 -5.39 -13.88 8.63
CA LEU A 427 -6.80 -13.98 8.99
C LEU A 427 -7.33 -15.42 8.83
N PRO A 428 -8.14 -15.91 9.78
CA PRO A 428 -8.78 -17.21 9.67
C PRO A 428 -9.58 -17.37 8.38
N LYS A 429 -9.57 -18.56 7.78
CA LYS A 429 -10.22 -18.82 6.48
C LYS A 429 -11.71 -18.47 6.47
N HIS A 430 -12.43 -18.66 7.58
CA HIS A 430 -13.85 -18.29 7.65
C HIS A 430 -14.10 -16.78 7.51
N LEU A 431 -13.15 -15.92 7.96
CA LEU A 431 -13.21 -14.47 7.77
C LEU A 431 -12.86 -14.09 6.32
N ASP A 432 -11.86 -14.75 5.72
CA ASP A 432 -11.52 -14.57 4.32
C ASP A 432 -12.70 -14.94 3.40
N GLU A 433 -13.39 -16.08 3.66
CA GLU A 433 -14.64 -16.44 2.95
C GLU A 433 -15.79 -15.45 3.22
N LYS A 434 -15.90 -14.91 4.44
CA LYS A 434 -16.88 -13.87 4.75
C LYS A 434 -16.67 -12.64 3.87
N VAL A 435 -15.44 -12.18 3.72
CA VAL A 435 -15.11 -11.07 2.81
C VAL A 435 -15.63 -11.35 1.40
N ALA A 436 -15.31 -12.52 0.84
CA ALA A 436 -15.82 -12.90 -0.49
C ALA A 436 -17.33 -12.85 -0.58
N ARG A 437 -18.05 -13.47 0.39
CA ARG A 437 -19.53 -13.52 0.40
C ARG A 437 -20.18 -12.13 0.41
N LEU A 438 -19.61 -11.17 1.15
CA LEU A 438 -20.11 -9.80 1.23
C LEU A 438 -20.06 -9.05 -0.13
N HIS A 439 -19.29 -9.55 -1.09
CA HIS A 439 -19.14 -8.92 -2.42
C HIS A 439 -20.02 -9.58 -3.50
N LEU A 440 -20.42 -10.84 -3.32
CA LEU A 440 -21.04 -11.64 -4.39
C LEU A 440 -22.37 -11.08 -4.87
N ALA A 441 -23.23 -10.64 -3.97
CA ALA A 441 -24.56 -10.12 -4.32
C ALA A 441 -24.47 -8.87 -5.23
N ARG A 442 -23.46 -8.02 -5.05
CA ARG A 442 -23.25 -6.80 -5.84
C ARG A 442 -22.98 -7.10 -7.31
N ILE A 443 -22.33 -8.22 -7.60
CA ILE A 443 -21.96 -8.65 -8.96
C ILE A 443 -22.87 -9.76 -9.50
N GLY A 444 -24.01 -10.03 -8.84
CA GLY A 444 -25.02 -10.95 -9.32
C GLY A 444 -24.59 -12.42 -9.29
N VAL A 445 -23.75 -12.81 -8.33
CA VAL A 445 -23.29 -14.21 -8.18
C VAL A 445 -24.19 -14.98 -7.24
N ASP A 446 -24.72 -16.09 -7.74
CA ASP A 446 -25.45 -17.09 -6.97
C ASP A 446 -24.57 -18.32 -6.72
N LEU A 447 -24.31 -18.62 -5.45
CA LEU A 447 -23.50 -19.78 -5.07
C LEU A 447 -24.34 -21.08 -5.10
N THR A 448 -23.75 -22.14 -5.61
CA THR A 448 -24.28 -23.49 -5.42
C THR A 448 -24.24 -23.84 -3.92
N VAL A 449 -25.34 -24.38 -3.40
CA VAL A 449 -25.44 -24.85 -2.02
C VAL A 449 -25.26 -26.36 -1.99
N LEU A 450 -24.34 -26.83 -1.13
CA LEU A 450 -24.08 -28.25 -0.96
C LEU A 450 -25.30 -28.95 -0.31
N SER A 451 -25.62 -30.17 -0.76
CA SER A 451 -26.44 -31.08 0.03
C SER A 451 -25.66 -31.66 1.22
N ASP A 452 -26.32 -32.21 2.20
CA ASP A 452 -25.66 -32.84 3.36
C ASP A 452 -24.78 -34.03 2.91
N GLU A 453 -25.26 -34.79 1.90
CA GLU A 453 -24.47 -35.88 1.30
C GLU A 453 -23.19 -35.38 0.61
N GLN A 454 -23.28 -34.27 -0.14
CA GLN A 454 -22.13 -33.67 -0.80
C GLN A 454 -21.12 -33.12 0.21
N ALA A 455 -21.58 -32.42 1.23
CA ALA A 455 -20.74 -31.91 2.30
C ALA A 455 -20.03 -33.03 3.05
N GLY A 456 -20.78 -34.11 3.39
CA GLY A 456 -20.23 -35.31 4.02
C GLY A 456 -19.20 -36.03 3.15
N TYR A 457 -19.44 -36.12 1.82
CA TYR A 457 -18.53 -36.78 0.88
C TYR A 457 -17.16 -36.09 0.79
N ILE A 458 -17.14 -34.75 0.78
CA ILE A 458 -15.89 -33.98 0.69
C ILE A 458 -15.33 -33.57 2.05
N GLY A 459 -16.04 -33.89 3.15
CA GLY A 459 -15.55 -33.66 4.51
C GLY A 459 -15.49 -32.20 4.94
N VAL A 460 -16.42 -31.35 4.48
CA VAL A 460 -16.49 -29.94 4.85
C VAL A 460 -17.84 -29.62 5.52
N ASP A 461 -17.91 -28.52 6.27
CA ASP A 461 -19.20 -27.98 6.69
C ASP A 461 -19.97 -27.45 5.48
N LYS A 462 -21.32 -27.61 5.50
CA LYS A 462 -22.20 -27.16 4.42
C LYS A 462 -22.09 -25.66 4.11
N ASN A 463 -21.73 -24.87 5.10
CA ASN A 463 -21.62 -23.42 5.01
C ASN A 463 -20.18 -22.92 4.91
N GLY A 464 -19.19 -23.83 4.88
CA GLY A 464 -17.77 -23.51 4.86
C GLY A 464 -17.11 -23.49 6.26
N PRO A 465 -15.82 -23.21 6.35
CA PRO A 465 -14.94 -22.94 5.23
C PRO A 465 -14.71 -24.17 4.34
N PHE A 466 -14.70 -23.94 3.02
CA PHE A 466 -14.59 -25.01 2.02
C PHE A 466 -13.15 -25.45 1.76
N LYS A 467 -12.17 -24.69 2.23
CA LYS A 467 -10.75 -24.99 2.10
C LYS A 467 -10.04 -24.85 3.45
N PRO A 468 -8.97 -25.63 3.71
CA PRO A 468 -8.19 -25.50 4.93
C PRO A 468 -7.44 -24.15 4.98
N ASN A 469 -7.03 -23.73 6.18
CA ASN A 469 -6.39 -22.43 6.40
C ASN A 469 -5.13 -22.18 5.56
N HIS A 470 -4.38 -23.24 5.24
CA HIS A 470 -3.14 -23.14 4.44
C HIS A 470 -3.37 -23.05 2.93
N TYR A 471 -4.61 -23.29 2.44
CA TYR A 471 -4.87 -23.27 1.01
C TYR A 471 -4.80 -21.84 0.44
N ARG A 472 -4.06 -21.69 -0.66
CA ARG A 472 -3.86 -20.43 -1.40
C ARG A 472 -4.28 -20.65 -2.85
N TYR A 473 -5.45 -20.22 -3.24
CA TYR A 473 -6.11 -20.37 -4.54
C TYR A 473 -5.22 -20.12 -5.75
#